data_5db92d2c3fe0dc2b42860f23adc6a63e
#
_entry.id   5db92d2c3fe0dc2b42860f23adc6a63e
#
_cell.length_a   1.000
_cell.length_b   1.000
_cell.length_c   1.000
_cell.angle_alpha   90.00
_cell.angle_beta   90.00
_cell.angle_gamma   90.00
#
_symmetry.space_group_name_H-M   'P 1'
#
loop_
_entity.id
_entity.type
_entity.pdbx_description
1 polymer ?
#
loop_
_entity_poly.entity_id
_entity_poly.type
_entity_poly.pdbx_seq_one_letter_code
_entity_poly.pdbx_strand_id
1 'polypeptide(L)'
;METYTLNDIKKEVYGEIGTPRRDKIESELSSLRVGLQIRNAREAKKMTQSELAEKIGKERSFISKVEREGSNLTLSTLYDIVTKGLGGKLDIQVQL
;
A
#
# COMPACT_ATOMS: atom_id res chain seq x y z
N MET A 1 -8.74 22.11 1.69
CA MET A 1 -8.57 21.07 2.70
C MET A 1 -7.10 20.99 3.10
N GLU A 2 -6.86 21.09 4.35
CA GLU A 2 -5.49 20.99 4.84
C GLU A 2 -5.03 19.55 4.80
N THR A 3 -3.88 19.33 4.19
CA THR A 3 -3.34 17.98 4.05
C THR A 3 -2.08 17.84 4.90
N TYR A 4 -2.12 16.91 5.84
CA TYR A 4 -0.96 16.58 6.63
C TYR A 4 -0.17 15.47 5.94
N THR A 5 1.14 15.59 5.91
CA THR A 5 1.98 14.51 5.45
C THR A 5 2.05 13.45 6.55
N LEU A 6 2.34 12.24 6.18
CA LEU A 6 2.58 11.17 7.14
C LEU A 6 3.70 11.56 8.10
N ASN A 7 4.68 12.27 7.60
CA ASN A 7 5.82 12.74 8.35
C ASN A 7 5.43 13.75 9.46
N ASP A 8 4.54 14.68 9.14
CA ASP A 8 4.04 15.67 10.11
C ASP A 8 3.34 14.99 11.28
N ILE A 9 2.47 14.02 10.98
CA ILE A 9 1.72 13.28 11.99
C ILE A 9 2.68 12.50 12.90
N LYS A 10 3.65 11.82 12.33
CA LYS A 10 4.59 10.99 13.09
C LYS A 10 5.56 11.80 13.92
N LYS A 11 5.91 13.00 13.48
CA LYS A 11 6.77 13.88 14.25
C LYS A 11 6.14 14.23 15.59
N GLU A 12 4.85 14.43 15.63
CA GLU A 12 4.14 14.70 16.87
C GLU A 12 4.02 13.47 17.76
N VAL A 13 3.83 12.29 17.18
CA VAL A 13 3.55 11.06 17.93
C VAL A 13 4.81 10.29 18.32
N TYR A 14 5.77 10.17 17.39
CA TYR A 14 6.94 9.30 17.57
C TYR A 14 8.26 10.02 17.76
N GLY A 15 8.28 11.34 17.64
CA GLY A 15 9.49 12.14 17.84
C GLY A 15 10.20 12.55 16.57
N GLU A 16 11.47 12.82 16.66
CA GLU A 16 12.24 13.40 15.58
C GLU A 16 12.45 12.46 14.39
N ILE A 17 12.47 13.05 13.19
CA ILE A 17 12.77 12.33 11.95
C ILE A 17 14.24 11.91 11.97
N GLY A 18 14.49 10.72 11.46
CA GLY A 18 15.85 10.21 11.33
C GLY A 18 16.29 9.29 12.47
N THR A 19 15.46 9.07 13.49
CA THR A 19 15.77 8.04 14.47
C THR A 19 15.47 6.67 13.86
N PRO A 20 16.33 5.66 14.08
CA PRO A 20 16.10 4.33 13.52
C PRO A 20 14.74 3.73 13.85
N ARG A 21 14.30 3.91 15.09
CA ARG A 21 13.01 3.41 15.54
C ARG A 21 11.85 4.06 14.79
N ARG A 22 11.91 5.37 14.62
CA ARG A 22 10.87 6.12 13.93
C ARG A 22 10.80 5.75 12.46
N ASP A 23 11.95 5.63 11.80
CA ASP A 23 12.00 5.27 10.39
C ASP A 23 11.42 3.88 10.15
N LYS A 24 11.69 2.93 11.05
CA LYS A 24 11.12 1.59 10.97
C LYS A 24 9.60 1.60 11.11
N ILE A 25 9.09 2.31 12.11
CA ILE A 25 7.64 2.43 12.33
C ILE A 25 6.97 3.07 11.12
N GLU A 26 7.59 4.10 10.57
CA GLU A 26 7.09 4.81 9.41
C GLU A 26 6.97 3.90 8.19
N SER A 27 8.00 3.11 7.94
CA SER A 27 8.02 2.15 6.85
C SER A 27 6.93 1.10 7.00
N GLU A 28 6.77 0.55 8.21
CA GLU A 28 5.75 -0.46 8.48
C GLU A 28 4.33 0.08 8.29
N LEU A 29 4.06 1.29 8.79
CA LEU A 29 2.75 1.91 8.65
C LEU A 29 2.42 2.24 7.20
N SER A 30 3.40 2.68 6.43
CA SER A 30 3.21 2.97 5.00
C SER A 30 2.89 1.70 4.22
N SER A 31 3.58 0.61 4.52
CA SER A 31 3.35 -0.68 3.89
C SER A 31 1.96 -1.23 4.21
N LEU A 32 1.55 -1.15 5.48
CA LEU A 32 0.21 -1.57 5.89
C LEU A 32 -0.88 -0.77 5.19
N ARG A 33 -0.67 0.52 5.00
CA ARG A 33 -1.61 1.38 4.29
C ARG A 33 -1.83 0.95 2.85
N VAL A 34 -0.75 0.67 2.15
CA VAL A 34 -0.84 0.21 0.75
C VAL A 34 -1.61 -1.10 0.69
N GLY A 35 -1.28 -2.06 1.55
CA GLY A 35 -1.97 -3.34 1.60
C GLY A 35 -3.46 -3.19 1.88
N LEU A 36 -3.82 -2.33 2.83
CA LEU A 36 -5.22 -2.08 3.17
C LEU A 36 -5.98 -1.41 2.03
N GLN A 37 -5.38 -0.47 1.34
CA GLN A 37 -6.01 0.18 0.19
C GLN A 37 -6.29 -0.82 -0.93
N ILE A 38 -5.36 -1.73 -1.19
CA ILE A 38 -5.55 -2.79 -2.19
C ILE A 38 -6.70 -3.69 -1.78
N ARG A 39 -6.73 -4.13 -0.53
CA ARG A 39 -7.80 -4.97 -0.01
C ARG A 39 -9.16 -4.29 -0.12
N ASN A 40 -9.26 -3.04 0.31
CA ASN A 40 -10.50 -2.29 0.26
C ASN A 40 -10.99 -2.12 -1.17
N ALA A 41 -10.11 -1.82 -2.10
CA ALA A 41 -10.46 -1.69 -3.52
C ALA A 41 -10.93 -3.02 -4.10
N ARG A 42 -10.26 -4.12 -3.73
CA ARG A 42 -10.64 -5.47 -4.17
C ARG A 42 -12.03 -5.84 -3.66
N GLU A 43 -12.29 -5.61 -2.39
CA GLU A 43 -13.59 -5.89 -1.79
C GLU A 43 -14.71 -5.04 -2.39
N ALA A 44 -14.42 -3.77 -2.67
CA ALA A 44 -15.37 -2.88 -3.33
C ALA A 44 -15.74 -3.39 -4.72
N LYS A 45 -14.83 -4.07 -5.39
CA LYS A 45 -15.07 -4.71 -6.69
C LYS A 45 -15.66 -6.11 -6.56
N LYS A 46 -15.89 -6.57 -5.35
CA LYS A 46 -16.41 -7.93 -5.06
C LYS A 46 -15.55 -9.02 -5.69
N MET A 47 -14.24 -8.82 -5.65
CA MET A 47 -13.26 -9.78 -6.16
C MET A 47 -12.64 -10.58 -5.03
N THR A 48 -12.36 -11.84 -5.29
CA THR A 48 -11.57 -12.67 -4.37
C THR A 48 -10.08 -12.39 -4.58
N GLN A 49 -9.27 -12.77 -3.60
CA GLN A 49 -7.82 -12.68 -3.74
C GLN A 49 -7.31 -13.52 -4.92
N SER A 50 -7.93 -14.68 -5.15
CA SER A 50 -7.58 -15.55 -6.27
C SER A 50 -7.88 -14.89 -7.61
N GLU A 51 -9.02 -14.22 -7.72
CA GLU A 51 -9.40 -13.53 -8.94
C GLU A 51 -8.45 -12.38 -9.27
N LEU A 52 -8.07 -11.60 -8.25
CA LEU A 52 -7.11 -10.52 -8.46
C LEU A 52 -5.75 -11.08 -8.86
N ALA A 53 -5.28 -12.12 -8.20
CA ALA A 53 -4.01 -12.77 -8.50
C ALA A 53 -3.98 -13.28 -9.94
N GLU A 54 -5.04 -13.92 -10.38
CA GLU A 54 -5.14 -14.45 -11.74
C GLU A 54 -5.01 -13.34 -12.77
N LYS A 55 -5.63 -12.20 -12.54
CA LYS A 55 -5.59 -11.06 -13.47
C LYS A 55 -4.19 -10.49 -13.67
N ILE A 56 -3.33 -10.63 -12.71
CA ILE A 56 -1.95 -10.12 -12.78
C ILE A 56 -0.91 -11.23 -12.94
N GLY A 57 -1.36 -12.47 -13.13
CA GLY A 57 -0.45 -13.60 -13.33
C GLY A 57 0.35 -13.98 -12.11
N LYS A 58 -0.25 -13.85 -10.93
CA LYS A 58 0.36 -14.18 -9.65
C LYS A 58 -0.46 -15.23 -8.92
N GLU A 59 0.13 -15.80 -7.86
CA GLU A 59 -0.55 -16.74 -6.98
C GLU A 59 -1.40 -16.00 -5.95
N ARG A 60 -2.45 -16.65 -5.46
CA ARG A 60 -3.28 -16.07 -4.39
C ARG A 60 -2.46 -15.68 -3.17
N SER A 61 -1.48 -16.48 -2.81
CA SER A 61 -0.60 -16.21 -1.67
C SER A 61 0.15 -14.89 -1.82
N PHE A 62 0.49 -14.51 -3.05
CA PHE A 62 1.12 -13.22 -3.32
C PHE A 62 0.20 -12.06 -2.93
N ILE A 63 -1.07 -12.12 -3.35
CA ILE A 63 -2.05 -11.08 -3.02
C ILE A 63 -2.34 -11.07 -1.52
N SER A 64 -2.47 -12.25 -0.90
CA SER A 64 -2.67 -12.34 0.54
C SER A 64 -1.54 -11.65 1.31
N LYS A 65 -0.30 -11.87 0.89
CA LYS A 65 0.86 -11.25 1.51
C LYS A 65 0.89 -9.74 1.29
N VAL A 66 0.60 -9.28 0.07
CA VAL A 66 0.55 -7.85 -0.26
C VAL A 66 -0.48 -7.14 0.62
N GLU A 67 -1.66 -7.70 0.75
CA GLU A 67 -2.73 -7.09 1.54
C GLU A 67 -2.42 -7.07 3.03
N ARG A 68 -1.70 -8.08 3.51
CA ARG A 68 -1.36 -8.18 4.93
C ARG A 68 -0.16 -7.33 5.31
N GLU A 69 0.85 -7.29 4.48
CA GLU A 69 2.13 -6.65 4.79
C GLU A 69 2.43 -5.41 3.96
N GLY A 70 2.04 -5.41 2.68
CA GLY A 70 2.33 -4.32 1.76
C GLY A 70 3.81 -4.10 1.51
N SER A 71 4.69 -4.98 2.00
CA SER A 71 6.13 -4.85 1.89
C SER A 71 6.68 -5.57 0.66
N ASN A 72 7.90 -5.20 0.25
CA ASN A 72 8.60 -5.79 -0.89
C ASN A 72 7.81 -5.70 -2.19
N LEU A 73 7.00 -4.66 -2.31
CA LEU A 73 6.17 -4.43 -3.47
C LEU A 73 6.85 -3.39 -4.36
N THR A 74 7.19 -3.78 -5.58
CA THR A 74 7.76 -2.82 -6.53
C THR A 74 6.66 -1.92 -7.07
N LEU A 75 7.06 -0.73 -7.53
CA LEU A 75 6.13 0.21 -8.15
C LEU A 75 5.47 -0.41 -9.39
N SER A 76 6.24 -1.16 -10.17
CA SER A 76 5.72 -1.87 -11.34
C SER A 76 4.63 -2.87 -10.98
N THR A 77 4.84 -3.65 -9.94
CA THR A 77 3.84 -4.62 -9.47
C THR A 77 2.61 -3.92 -8.92
N LEU A 78 2.80 -2.86 -8.16
CA LEU A 78 1.68 -2.06 -7.64
C LEU A 78 0.85 -1.48 -8.80
N TYR A 79 1.52 -0.96 -9.81
CA TYR A 79 0.84 -0.46 -11.01
C TYR A 79 0.01 -1.55 -11.68
N ASP A 80 0.56 -2.75 -11.82
CA ASP A 80 -0.16 -3.88 -12.41
C ASP A 80 -1.38 -4.29 -11.58
N ILE A 81 -1.24 -4.34 -10.25
CA ILE A 81 -2.35 -4.67 -9.37
C ILE A 81 -3.50 -3.68 -9.56
N VAL A 82 -3.20 -2.40 -9.57
CA VAL A 82 -4.22 -1.36 -9.66
C VAL A 82 -4.84 -1.29 -11.05
N THR A 83 -4.04 -1.31 -12.10
CA THR A 83 -4.54 -1.14 -13.46
C THR A 83 -5.06 -2.42 -14.06
N LYS A 84 -4.27 -3.48 -14.12
CA LYS A 84 -4.66 -4.76 -14.73
C LYS A 84 -5.59 -5.56 -13.81
N GLY A 85 -5.31 -5.55 -12.53
CA GLY A 85 -6.08 -6.33 -11.55
C GLY A 85 -7.40 -5.67 -11.19
N LEU A 86 -7.34 -4.45 -10.70
CA LEU A 86 -8.51 -3.74 -10.16
C LEU A 86 -9.22 -2.86 -11.19
N GLY A 87 -8.61 -2.66 -12.36
CA GLY A 87 -9.20 -1.82 -13.40
C GLY A 87 -9.25 -0.35 -13.01
N GLY A 88 -8.41 0.06 -12.09
CA GLY A 88 -8.36 1.41 -11.57
C GLY A 88 -7.19 2.21 -12.13
N LYS A 89 -6.90 3.31 -11.45
CA LYS A 89 -5.83 4.22 -11.81
C LYS A 89 -4.93 4.44 -10.59
N LEU A 90 -3.65 4.30 -10.78
CA LEU A 90 -2.68 4.55 -9.72
C LEU A 90 -2.23 6.01 -9.77
N ASP A 91 -2.40 6.71 -8.67
CA ASP A 91 -1.98 8.10 -8.51
C ASP A 91 -1.02 8.18 -7.33
N ILE A 92 0.18 8.65 -7.60
CA ILE A 92 1.22 8.79 -6.58
C ILE A 92 1.57 10.25 -6.43
N GLN A 93 1.49 10.76 -5.21
CA GLN A 93 1.86 12.13 -4.90
C GLN A 93 3.06 12.14 -3.99
N VAL A 94 4.01 13.00 -4.30
CA VAL A 94 5.18 13.25 -3.46
C VAL A 94 5.04 14.63 -2.85
N GLN A 95 5.13 14.70 -1.54
CA GLN A 95 5.05 15.95 -0.81
C GLN A 95 6.40 16.24 -0.17
N LEU A 96 6.90 17.42 -0.37
CA LEU A 96 8.19 17.87 0.19
C LEU A 96 7.96 18.92 1.32
#